data_893ea92f2125b09a756d2ed829718952
#
_entry.id   893ea92f2125b09a756d2ed829718952
#
_cell.length_a   1.000
_cell.length_b   1.000
_cell.length_c   1.000
_cell.angle_alpha   90.00
_cell.angle_beta   90.00
_cell.angle_gamma   90.00
#
_symmetry.space_group_name_H-M   'P 1'
#
loop_
_entity.id
_entity.type
_entity.pdbx_description
1 polymer ?
#
loop_
_entity_poly.entity_id
_entity_poly.type
_entity_poly.pdbx_seq_one_letter_code
_entity_poly.pdbx_strand_id
1 'polypeptide(L)'
;MIGASSLCLNQSLFTMLTITTCKTYPSAPQNLIPVQTQLSNQGIPTQFLPWQETLRSQFILPLAAWDYANFYDEFTQWIKLHKSAFINPAELMLWNSHKGYLCDLQNWGINVIPTLICSAKTSEILTALERQDWPEFVIKPAVGQSGNLVTKLKQGEALPNLSAYGEQVVLQPFIP
;
A
#
# COMPACT_ATOMS: atom_id res chain seq x y z
N MET A 1 -10.83 -63.53 7.68
CA MET A 1 -9.55 -62.83 7.48
C MET A 1 -9.87 -61.51 6.81
N ILE A 2 -9.71 -60.50 7.54
CA ILE A 2 -10.30 -59.18 7.32
C ILE A 2 -9.20 -58.29 6.76
N GLY A 3 -9.36 -57.89 5.51
CA GLY A 3 -8.51 -56.89 4.90
C GLY A 3 -9.02 -55.47 5.24
N ALA A 4 -8.38 -54.82 6.18
CA ALA A 4 -8.63 -53.40 6.44
C ALA A 4 -8.01 -52.55 5.34
N SER A 5 -8.80 -52.11 4.42
CA SER A 5 -8.41 -51.08 3.45
C SER A 5 -8.25 -49.76 4.19
N SER A 6 -7.03 -49.39 4.42
CA SER A 6 -6.65 -48.04 4.86
C SER A 6 -7.02 -47.06 3.76
N LEU A 7 -8.11 -46.34 3.94
CA LEU A 7 -8.43 -45.15 3.19
C LEU A 7 -7.42 -44.07 3.60
N CYS A 8 -6.34 -43.94 2.86
CA CYS A 8 -5.55 -42.71 2.85
C CYS A 8 -6.45 -41.57 2.34
N LEU A 9 -7.06 -40.88 3.27
CA LEU A 9 -7.59 -39.55 3.02
C LEU A 9 -6.43 -38.65 2.63
N ASN A 10 -6.17 -38.54 1.33
CA ASN A 10 -5.41 -37.49 0.75
C ASN A 10 -6.21 -36.19 0.99
N GLN A 11 -6.11 -35.63 2.21
CA GLN A 11 -6.45 -34.23 2.44
C GLN A 11 -5.40 -33.45 1.68
N SER A 12 -5.66 -33.14 0.41
CA SER A 12 -5.00 -32.05 -0.26
C SER A 12 -5.26 -30.83 0.62
N LEU A 13 -4.23 -30.41 1.33
CA LEU A 13 -4.20 -29.16 2.04
C LEU A 13 -4.37 -28.04 0.99
N PHE A 14 -5.62 -27.76 0.64
CA PHE A 14 -5.94 -26.62 -0.21
C PHE A 14 -5.55 -25.37 0.57
N THR A 15 -4.39 -24.86 0.23
CA THR A 15 -3.86 -23.66 0.83
C THR A 15 -4.68 -22.47 0.37
N MET A 16 -5.43 -21.88 1.26
CA MET A 16 -6.32 -20.75 0.98
C MET A 16 -5.51 -19.49 0.70
N LEU A 17 -5.72 -18.88 -0.45
CA LEU A 17 -5.22 -17.54 -0.76
C LEU A 17 -6.17 -16.48 -0.20
N THR A 18 -5.66 -15.58 0.62
CA THR A 18 -6.41 -14.43 1.12
C THR A 18 -6.04 -13.19 0.31
N ILE A 19 -7.00 -12.64 -0.41
CA ILE A 19 -6.90 -11.31 -1.01
C ILE A 19 -7.42 -10.31 0.03
N THR A 20 -6.60 -9.35 0.42
CA THR A 20 -7.02 -8.42 1.46
C THR A 20 -7.96 -7.35 0.93
N THR A 21 -8.95 -7.05 1.73
CA THR A 21 -9.74 -5.82 1.73
C THR A 21 -9.34 -4.98 2.95
N CYS A 22 -10.21 -4.09 3.40
CA CYS A 22 -10.01 -3.31 4.63
C CYS A 22 -11.34 -3.16 5.38
N LYS A 23 -11.27 -2.81 6.66
CA LYS A 23 -12.49 -2.64 7.48
C LYS A 23 -13.42 -1.56 6.95
N THR A 24 -12.87 -0.50 6.37
CA THR A 24 -13.66 0.57 5.74
C THR A 24 -14.41 0.08 4.49
N TYR A 25 -13.83 -0.89 3.76
CA TYR A 25 -14.41 -1.51 2.57
C TYR A 25 -14.25 -3.03 2.66
N PRO A 26 -15.06 -3.69 3.51
CA PRO A 26 -14.90 -5.13 3.79
C PRO A 26 -15.29 -6.03 2.62
N SER A 27 -16.17 -5.55 1.76
CA SER A 27 -16.62 -6.30 0.58
C SER A 27 -15.56 -6.30 -0.51
N ALA A 28 -15.51 -7.40 -1.27
CA ALA A 28 -14.63 -7.49 -2.42
C ALA A 28 -14.92 -6.39 -3.44
N PRO A 29 -13.90 -5.63 -3.87
CA PRO A 29 -14.06 -4.68 -4.96
C PRO A 29 -14.49 -5.40 -6.23
N GLN A 30 -15.40 -4.81 -7.00
CA GLN A 30 -15.96 -5.44 -8.19
C GLN A 30 -14.89 -5.85 -9.22
N ASN A 31 -13.84 -5.07 -9.36
CA ASN A 31 -12.71 -5.37 -10.24
C ASN A 31 -11.84 -6.56 -9.78
N LEU A 32 -11.94 -7.01 -8.54
CA LEU A 32 -11.21 -8.17 -8.02
C LEU A 32 -12.03 -9.46 -8.04
N ILE A 33 -13.36 -9.42 -8.25
CA ILE A 33 -14.21 -10.59 -8.37
C ILE A 33 -13.78 -11.49 -9.54
N PRO A 34 -13.47 -10.97 -10.75
CA PRO A 34 -12.94 -11.79 -11.84
C PRO A 34 -11.62 -12.49 -11.51
N VAL A 35 -10.75 -11.84 -10.70
CA VAL A 35 -9.50 -12.46 -10.25
C VAL A 35 -9.79 -13.66 -9.36
N GLN A 36 -10.69 -13.54 -8.39
CA GLN A 36 -11.12 -14.65 -7.54
C GLN A 36 -11.71 -15.78 -8.38
N THR A 37 -12.60 -15.47 -9.31
CA THR A 37 -13.23 -16.45 -10.19
C THR A 37 -12.18 -17.23 -10.99
N GLN A 38 -11.22 -16.53 -11.58
CA GLN A 38 -10.15 -17.15 -12.37
C GLN A 38 -9.25 -18.05 -11.53
N LEU A 39 -8.88 -17.62 -10.33
CA LEU A 39 -8.09 -18.42 -9.38
C LEU A 39 -8.86 -19.68 -8.97
N SER A 40 -10.14 -19.54 -8.65
CA SER A 40 -11.01 -20.67 -8.31
C SER A 40 -11.13 -21.67 -9.46
N ASN A 41 -11.25 -21.23 -10.71
CA ASN A 41 -11.28 -22.08 -11.90
C ASN A 41 -9.95 -22.84 -12.10
N GLN A 42 -8.85 -22.33 -11.57
CA GLN A 42 -7.53 -22.99 -11.56
C GLN A 42 -7.32 -23.87 -10.33
N GLY A 43 -8.33 -24.07 -9.49
CA GLY A 43 -8.25 -24.89 -8.28
C GLY A 43 -7.53 -24.20 -7.10
N ILE A 44 -7.40 -22.88 -7.13
CA ILE A 44 -6.81 -22.09 -6.04
C ILE A 44 -7.96 -21.50 -5.20
N PRO A 45 -8.26 -22.06 -4.01
CA PRO A 45 -9.28 -21.51 -3.13
C PRO A 45 -8.90 -20.11 -2.69
N THR A 46 -9.83 -19.17 -2.83
CA THR A 46 -9.56 -17.75 -2.57
C THR A 46 -10.68 -17.15 -1.73
N GLN A 47 -10.30 -16.33 -0.75
CA GLN A 47 -11.23 -15.56 0.06
C GLN A 47 -10.84 -14.08 0.09
N PHE A 48 -11.82 -13.22 0.41
CA PHE A 48 -11.57 -11.82 0.74
C PHE A 48 -11.70 -11.62 2.24
N LEU A 49 -10.72 -10.95 2.86
CA LEU A 49 -10.76 -10.56 4.28
C LEU A 49 -10.15 -9.16 4.45
N PRO A 50 -10.67 -8.34 5.36
CA PRO A 50 -9.95 -7.16 5.81
C PRO A 50 -8.55 -7.53 6.29
N TRP A 51 -7.54 -6.72 5.93
CA TRP A 51 -6.16 -7.02 6.32
C TRP A 51 -5.99 -7.14 7.85
N GLN A 52 -6.83 -6.44 8.60
CA GLN A 52 -6.86 -6.51 10.07
C GLN A 52 -7.34 -7.87 10.62
N GLU A 53 -7.87 -8.76 9.77
CA GLU A 53 -8.48 -10.04 10.16
C GLU A 53 -7.74 -11.27 9.60
N THR A 54 -6.56 -11.06 9.00
CA THR A 54 -5.81 -12.11 8.27
C THR A 54 -4.86 -12.93 9.15
N LEU A 55 -4.97 -12.90 10.47
CA LEU A 55 -4.02 -13.49 11.43
C LEU A 55 -3.70 -14.98 11.20
N ARG A 56 -4.57 -15.73 10.53
CA ARG A 56 -4.41 -17.17 10.27
C ARG A 56 -4.23 -17.50 8.78
N SER A 57 -4.06 -16.50 7.93
CA SER A 57 -3.89 -16.71 6.49
C SER A 57 -2.50 -17.25 6.19
N GLN A 58 -2.42 -18.32 5.37
CA GLN A 58 -1.15 -18.91 4.95
C GLN A 58 -0.53 -18.17 3.76
N PHE A 59 -1.38 -17.69 2.84
CA PHE A 59 -0.96 -16.85 1.72
C PHE A 59 -1.81 -15.59 1.67
N ILE A 60 -1.14 -14.46 1.56
CA ILE A 60 -1.76 -13.14 1.55
C ILE A 60 -1.34 -12.38 0.29
N LEU A 61 -2.34 -11.89 -0.43
CA LEU A 61 -2.20 -10.99 -1.57
C LEU A 61 -2.86 -9.65 -1.25
N PRO A 62 -2.11 -8.60 -0.90
CA PRO A 62 -2.64 -7.34 -0.41
C PRO A 62 -3.04 -6.40 -1.56
N LEU A 63 -4.22 -6.60 -2.16
CA LEU A 63 -4.68 -5.82 -3.30
C LEU A 63 -5.62 -4.66 -2.95
N ALA A 64 -6.32 -4.71 -1.81
CA ALA A 64 -7.33 -3.71 -1.46
C ALA A 64 -7.27 -3.27 0.02
N ALA A 65 -6.09 -3.17 0.59
CA ALA A 65 -5.86 -2.60 1.93
C ALA A 65 -5.92 -1.06 1.90
N TRP A 66 -6.99 -0.50 1.34
CA TRP A 66 -7.05 0.92 0.97
C TRP A 66 -7.14 1.91 2.14
N ASP A 67 -7.41 1.45 3.34
CA ASP A 67 -7.42 2.30 4.54
C ASP A 67 -6.07 2.34 5.28
N TYR A 68 -5.03 1.71 4.73
CA TYR A 68 -3.73 1.55 5.40
C TYR A 68 -3.11 2.88 5.85
N ALA A 69 -3.34 3.95 5.10
CA ALA A 69 -2.78 5.26 5.43
C ALA A 69 -3.36 5.86 6.72
N ASN A 70 -4.59 5.46 7.09
CA ASN A 70 -5.24 5.89 8.33
C ASN A 70 -4.79 5.07 9.55
N PHE A 71 -4.11 3.92 9.31
CA PHE A 71 -3.66 2.97 10.32
C PHE A 71 -2.23 2.51 10.01
N TYR A 72 -1.35 3.48 9.69
CA TYR A 72 -0.05 3.18 9.10
C TYR A 72 0.85 2.35 10.01
N ASP A 73 0.88 2.64 11.31
CA ASP A 73 1.68 1.90 12.28
C ASP A 73 1.19 0.45 12.41
N GLU A 74 -0.12 0.25 12.53
CA GLU A 74 -0.72 -1.09 12.58
C GLU A 74 -0.48 -1.85 11.27
N PHE A 75 -0.57 -1.17 10.13
CA PHE A 75 -0.31 -1.77 8.82
C PHE A 75 1.14 -2.22 8.68
N THR A 76 2.10 -1.40 9.10
CA THR A 76 3.52 -1.77 9.07
C THR A 76 3.85 -2.91 10.03
N GLN A 77 3.22 -2.94 11.20
CA GLN A 77 3.34 -4.05 12.15
C GLN A 77 2.73 -5.33 11.59
N TRP A 78 1.56 -5.24 10.96
CA TRP A 78 0.91 -6.35 10.28
C TRP A 78 1.78 -6.94 9.18
N ILE A 79 2.42 -6.11 8.34
CA ILE A 79 3.36 -6.58 7.32
C ILE A 79 4.52 -7.35 7.97
N LYS A 80 5.13 -6.82 9.02
CA LYS A 80 6.25 -7.46 9.71
C LYS A 80 5.86 -8.80 10.33
N LEU A 81 4.66 -8.87 10.92
CA LEU A 81 4.14 -10.08 11.57
C LEU A 81 3.86 -11.21 10.58
N HIS A 82 3.35 -10.87 9.39
CA HIS A 82 2.94 -11.85 8.38
C HIS A 82 3.95 -12.00 7.23
N LYS A 83 5.21 -11.58 7.41
CA LYS A 83 6.21 -11.50 6.33
C LYS A 83 6.36 -12.78 5.50
N SER A 84 6.19 -13.95 6.10
CA SER A 84 6.31 -15.25 5.43
C SER A 84 5.03 -15.68 4.69
N ALA A 85 3.91 -15.00 4.91
CA ALA A 85 2.63 -15.32 4.27
C ALA A 85 2.40 -14.49 3.00
N PHE A 86 3.10 -13.40 2.79
CA PHE A 86 2.90 -12.55 1.63
C PHE A 86 3.47 -13.17 0.34
N ILE A 87 2.70 -13.06 -0.73
CA ILE A 87 3.17 -13.40 -2.08
C ILE A 87 4.25 -12.41 -2.54
N ASN A 88 4.05 -11.12 -2.30
CA ASN A 88 5.07 -10.10 -2.51
C ASN A 88 5.97 -10.00 -1.27
N PRO A 89 7.27 -9.77 -1.42
CA PRO A 89 8.17 -9.59 -0.28
C PRO A 89 7.70 -8.48 0.66
N ALA A 90 7.71 -8.77 1.96
CA ALA A 90 7.27 -7.81 2.98
C ALA A 90 8.10 -6.50 2.94
N GLU A 91 9.39 -6.62 2.66
CA GLU A 91 10.31 -5.49 2.52
C GLU A 91 9.90 -4.58 1.36
N LEU A 92 9.46 -5.15 0.24
CA LEU A 92 8.94 -4.39 -0.91
C LEU A 92 7.64 -3.66 -0.55
N MET A 93 6.76 -4.30 0.22
CA MET A 93 5.51 -3.68 0.66
C MET A 93 5.78 -2.51 1.63
N LEU A 94 6.68 -2.69 2.60
CA LEU A 94 7.09 -1.63 3.52
C LEU A 94 7.70 -0.45 2.77
N TRP A 95 8.63 -0.72 1.86
CA TRP A 95 9.26 0.30 1.03
C TRP A 95 8.24 1.08 0.19
N ASN A 96 7.29 0.38 -0.45
CA ASN A 96 6.29 1.01 -1.31
C ASN A 96 5.16 1.71 -0.54
N SER A 97 4.94 1.39 0.74
CA SER A 97 3.88 2.00 1.56
C SER A 97 4.13 3.46 1.89
N HIS A 98 5.37 3.91 1.81
CA HIS A 98 5.80 5.29 2.02
C HIS A 98 6.42 5.84 0.73
N LYS A 99 6.01 7.02 0.28
CA LYS A 99 6.47 7.60 -1.01
C LYS A 99 7.95 7.99 -1.07
N GLY A 100 8.70 7.71 0.00
CA GLY A 100 10.17 7.78 0.02
C GLY A 100 10.84 6.97 -1.08
N TYR A 101 10.19 5.90 -1.54
CA TYR A 101 10.69 5.10 -2.64
C TYR A 101 10.94 5.90 -3.92
N LEU A 102 10.25 7.03 -4.12
CA LEU A 102 10.47 7.90 -5.28
C LEU A 102 11.86 8.55 -5.24
N CYS A 103 12.34 8.92 -4.04
CA CYS A 103 13.70 9.43 -3.87
C CYS A 103 14.74 8.32 -4.09
N ASP A 104 14.46 7.10 -3.64
CA ASP A 104 15.34 5.97 -3.90
C ASP A 104 15.45 5.67 -5.40
N LEU A 105 14.33 5.64 -6.11
CA LEU A 105 14.30 5.47 -7.57
C LEU A 105 15.10 6.56 -8.29
N GLN A 106 14.94 7.82 -7.85
CA GLN A 106 15.72 8.94 -8.40
C GLN A 106 17.21 8.76 -8.17
N ASN A 107 17.62 8.35 -6.95
CA ASN A 107 19.02 8.08 -6.59
C ASN A 107 19.61 6.89 -7.37
N TRP A 108 18.79 5.93 -7.77
CA TRP A 108 19.19 4.82 -8.64
C TRP A 108 19.24 5.18 -10.14
N GLY A 109 19.00 6.45 -10.47
CA GLY A 109 19.05 6.94 -11.85
C GLY A 109 17.81 6.59 -12.69
N ILE A 110 16.73 6.17 -12.04
CA ILE A 110 15.46 5.92 -12.71
C ILE A 110 14.77 7.27 -12.97
N ASN A 111 14.29 7.46 -14.19
CA ASN A 111 13.59 8.68 -14.56
C ASN A 111 12.22 8.75 -13.89
N VAL A 112 12.12 9.51 -12.83
CA VAL A 112 10.89 9.81 -12.09
C VAL A 112 10.65 11.32 -12.04
N ILE A 113 9.44 11.73 -11.72
CA ILE A 113 9.16 13.15 -11.43
C ILE A 113 10.06 13.60 -10.28
N PRO A 114 10.80 14.72 -10.41
CA PRO A 114 11.63 15.25 -9.32
C PRO A 114 10.84 15.29 -8.00
N THR A 115 11.38 14.66 -6.97
CA THR A 115 10.64 14.43 -5.72
C THR A 115 11.46 14.90 -4.55
N LEU A 116 10.84 15.70 -3.67
CA LEU A 116 11.39 16.05 -2.37
C LEU A 116 10.48 15.50 -1.28
N ILE A 117 11.08 15.12 -0.17
CA ILE A 117 10.36 14.71 1.06
C ILE A 117 10.92 15.54 2.21
N CYS A 118 10.02 16.14 2.97
CA CYS A 118 10.37 16.90 4.18
C CYS A 118 9.29 16.73 5.25
N SER A 119 9.59 17.20 6.46
CA SER A 119 8.58 17.26 7.52
C SER A 119 7.36 18.08 7.09
N ALA A 120 6.18 17.71 7.55
CA ALA A 120 4.93 18.44 7.32
C ALA A 120 4.87 19.73 8.17
N LYS A 121 5.94 20.54 8.10
CA LYS A 121 6.08 21.84 8.77
C LYS A 121 6.27 22.93 7.74
N THR A 122 5.54 24.04 7.89
CA THR A 122 5.59 25.16 6.94
C THR A 122 7.02 25.61 6.65
N SER A 123 7.86 25.78 7.66
CA SER A 123 9.24 26.22 7.49
C SER A 123 10.07 25.25 6.64
N GLU A 124 9.94 23.95 6.87
CA GLU A 124 10.68 22.90 6.14
C GLU A 124 10.26 22.86 4.67
N ILE A 125 8.94 22.96 4.42
CA ILE A 125 8.39 22.97 3.07
C ILE A 125 8.88 24.20 2.30
N LEU A 126 8.80 25.40 2.90
CA LEU A 126 9.26 26.63 2.25
C LEU A 126 10.76 26.57 1.94
N THR A 127 11.59 26.13 2.90
CA THR A 127 13.04 25.96 2.68
C THR A 127 13.33 24.94 1.55
N ALA A 128 12.57 23.85 1.48
CA ALA A 128 12.73 22.87 0.40
C ALA A 128 12.38 23.47 -0.97
N LEU A 129 11.33 24.30 -1.05
CA LEU A 129 10.88 24.95 -2.27
C LEU A 129 11.76 26.10 -2.73
N GLU A 130 12.43 26.85 -1.83
CA GLU A 130 13.35 27.94 -2.17
C GLU A 130 14.46 27.54 -3.15
N ARG A 131 14.83 26.25 -3.14
CA ARG A 131 15.89 25.70 -3.99
C ARG A 131 15.37 25.12 -5.31
N GLN A 132 14.06 25.25 -5.55
CA GLN A 132 13.40 24.66 -6.72
C GLN A 132 12.86 25.75 -7.64
N ASP A 133 13.08 25.59 -8.93
CA ASP A 133 12.45 26.43 -9.95
C ASP A 133 11.13 25.76 -10.44
N TRP A 134 10.18 25.64 -9.50
CA TRP A 134 8.86 25.06 -9.76
C TRP A 134 7.77 26.14 -9.65
N PRO A 135 7.32 26.75 -10.73
CA PRO A 135 6.28 27.78 -10.68
C PRO A 135 4.95 27.25 -10.13
N GLU A 136 4.67 25.97 -10.38
CA GLU A 136 3.56 25.22 -9.82
C GLU A 136 4.06 23.88 -9.28
N PHE A 137 3.54 23.48 -8.14
CA PHE A 137 3.92 22.23 -7.50
C PHE A 137 2.72 21.52 -6.87
N VAL A 138 2.91 20.27 -6.54
CA VAL A 138 1.95 19.44 -5.81
C VAL A 138 2.53 19.09 -4.47
N ILE A 139 1.73 19.27 -3.42
CA ILE A 139 1.97 18.76 -2.08
C ILE A 139 1.02 17.62 -1.78
N LYS A 140 1.52 16.54 -1.19
CA LYS A 140 0.73 15.37 -0.80
C LYS A 140 1.35 14.66 0.39
N PRO A 141 0.58 13.88 1.19
CA PRO A 141 1.15 13.06 2.27
C PRO A 141 2.17 12.04 1.72
N ALA A 142 3.24 11.80 2.49
CA ALA A 142 4.20 10.75 2.15
C ALA A 142 3.59 9.35 2.28
N VAL A 143 2.64 9.18 3.21
CA VAL A 143 1.77 8.01 3.33
C VAL A 143 0.36 8.40 2.91
N GLY A 144 -0.16 7.78 1.88
CA GLY A 144 -1.49 8.13 1.36
C GLY A 144 -1.78 7.50 0.01
N GLN A 145 -3.06 7.50 -0.36
CA GLN A 145 -3.56 6.88 -1.58
C GLN A 145 -4.76 7.63 -2.17
N SER A 146 -5.21 7.20 -3.34
CA SER A 146 -6.46 7.64 -3.98
C SER A 146 -6.58 9.16 -4.18
N GLY A 147 -5.45 9.88 -4.27
CA GLY A 147 -5.44 11.34 -4.44
C GLY A 147 -5.91 12.14 -3.23
N ASN A 148 -6.10 11.49 -2.07
CA ASN A 148 -6.49 12.19 -0.86
C ASN A 148 -5.39 13.19 -0.43
N LEU A 149 -5.81 14.41 -0.04
CA LEU A 149 -4.93 15.51 0.38
C LEU A 149 -3.84 15.88 -0.66
N VAL A 150 -4.09 15.63 -1.94
CA VAL A 150 -3.23 16.09 -3.03
C VAL A 150 -3.65 17.51 -3.40
N THR A 151 -2.77 18.49 -3.19
CA THR A 151 -3.05 19.91 -3.44
C THR A 151 -2.04 20.47 -4.42
N LYS A 152 -2.53 21.09 -5.51
CA LYS A 152 -1.73 21.87 -6.45
C LYS A 152 -1.65 23.31 -5.93
N LEU A 153 -0.48 23.88 -5.97
CA LEU A 153 -0.19 25.26 -5.52
C LEU A 153 0.75 25.94 -6.50
N LYS A 154 0.70 27.28 -6.53
CA LYS A 154 1.73 28.11 -7.15
C LYS A 154 2.78 28.50 -6.11
N GLN A 155 3.99 28.77 -6.57
CA GLN A 155 5.02 29.29 -5.70
C GLN A 155 4.56 30.61 -5.06
N GLY A 156 4.69 30.72 -3.73
CA GLY A 156 4.21 31.87 -2.97
C GLY A 156 2.75 31.80 -2.49
N GLU A 157 1.97 30.83 -2.93
CA GLU A 157 0.62 30.59 -2.36
C GLU A 157 0.71 30.02 -0.93
N ALA A 158 -0.33 30.29 -0.15
CA ALA A 158 -0.44 29.75 1.21
C ALA A 158 -0.57 28.22 1.18
N LEU A 159 0.19 27.55 2.05
CA LEU A 159 0.10 26.11 2.21
C LEU A 159 -1.25 25.68 2.81
N PRO A 160 -1.76 24.50 2.50
CA PRO A 160 -2.97 23.96 3.11
C PRO A 160 -2.75 23.69 4.60
N ASN A 161 -3.82 23.38 5.32
CA ASN A 161 -3.70 22.90 6.70
C ASN A 161 -2.95 21.56 6.72
N LEU A 162 -1.74 21.55 7.26
CA LEU A 162 -0.84 20.39 7.26
C LEU A 162 -1.17 19.34 8.32
N SER A 163 -2.07 19.61 9.26
CA SER A 163 -2.36 18.70 10.38
C SER A 163 -2.84 17.31 9.94
N ALA A 164 -3.45 17.20 8.75
CA ALA A 164 -3.95 15.95 8.19
C ALA A 164 -2.92 15.22 7.30
N TYR A 165 -1.74 15.81 7.04
CA TYR A 165 -0.74 15.24 6.12
C TYR A 165 0.18 14.21 6.77
N GLY A 166 0.07 14.01 8.09
CA GLY A 166 0.97 13.14 8.85
C GLY A 166 2.32 13.83 9.11
N GLU A 167 3.36 13.04 9.30
CA GLU A 167 4.68 13.56 9.69
C GLU A 167 5.47 14.16 8.52
N GLN A 168 5.27 13.63 7.32
CA GLN A 168 6.03 13.98 6.14
C GLN A 168 5.15 14.24 4.92
N VAL A 169 5.62 15.15 4.08
CA VAL A 169 4.99 15.47 2.79
C VAL A 169 5.95 15.20 1.64
N VAL A 170 5.36 14.92 0.51
CA VAL A 170 6.01 14.87 -0.80
C VAL A 170 5.72 16.15 -1.54
N LEU A 171 6.76 16.75 -2.12
CA LEU A 171 6.69 17.90 -3.02
C LEU A 171 7.17 17.45 -4.40
N GLN A 172 6.44 17.83 -5.44
CA GLN A 172 6.79 17.52 -6.85
C GLN A 172 6.38 18.71 -7.74
N PRO A 173 7.09 18.97 -8.84
CA PRO A 173 6.58 19.92 -9.84
C PRO A 173 5.23 19.44 -10.36
N PHE A 174 4.32 20.36 -10.66
CA PHE A 174 3.08 20.00 -11.32
C PHE A 174 3.38 19.68 -12.79
N ILE A 175 2.93 18.50 -13.23
CA ILE A 175 2.98 18.07 -14.63
C ILE A 175 1.55 18.20 -15.20
N PRO A 176 1.34 19.01 -16.25
CA PRO A 176 0.02 19.24 -16.85
C PRO A 176 -0.64 17.97 -17.39
#